data_ff1e5c583934b553376887f0f1a0b372
#
_entry.id   ff1e5c583934b553376887f0f1a0b372
#
_cell.length_a   1.000
_cell.length_b   1.000
_cell.length_c   1.000
_cell.angle_alpha   90.00
_cell.angle_beta   90.00
_cell.angle_gamma   90.00
#
_symmetry.space_group_name_H-M   'P 1'
#
loop_
_entity.id
_entity.type
_entity.pdbx_description
1 polymer ?
#
loop_
_entity_poly.entity_id
_entity_poly.type
_entity_poly.pdbx_seq_one_letter_code
_entity_poly.pdbx_strand_id
1 'polypeptide(L)'
;YFLGQAREYWLKLGNRQSQGHVALALHRFGQDKDTPIAIVRSLKERSVTDDEMGMFWRDEELSWWWHRAPIETQAVMIEVFDEIMNDQKSVEECKVWLLKQKQTQDWKTTKATADAVYALVLRGSDLLASDELVKVSLADRAPIKPENVEAGTGYYEKRFVGPEIKPDFGKVTLTKVDEGVAWGSVHWQYMEDISKITSHEGTPLKIKKTLYSKEYTKKGPVISPVRGPVKVGDELAVRIELRTDRDMEYVHMKDHRGSGTEPVNVLSTYKYQDGLGYYQSTRDTASHFYLDYLPKGTYVFEYSVRVQHRGEYQTGMTHVQCMYAPEFNSHSQSIVLKVE
;
A
#
# COMPACT_ATOMS: atom_id res chain seq x y z
N TYR A 1 -30.85 16.86 30.25
CA TYR A 1 -30.87 15.41 30.28
C TYR A 1 -29.74 14.80 29.45
N PHE A 2 -29.68 15.01 28.13
CA PHE A 2 -28.68 14.37 27.26
C PHE A 2 -27.24 14.71 27.60
N LEU A 3 -26.92 15.94 27.98
CA LEU A 3 -25.58 16.31 28.42
C LEU A 3 -25.15 15.55 29.70
N GLY A 4 -26.09 15.32 30.63
CA GLY A 4 -25.84 14.50 31.83
C GLY A 4 -25.52 13.05 31.46
N GLN A 5 -26.31 12.46 30.52
CA GLN A 5 -26.05 11.12 30.04
C GLN A 5 -24.69 11.01 29.31
N ALA A 6 -24.36 12.00 28.49
CA ALA A 6 -23.08 12.07 27.79
C ALA A 6 -21.89 12.06 28.75
N ARG A 7 -21.94 12.84 29.84
CA ARG A 7 -20.90 12.88 30.88
C ARG A 7 -20.73 11.56 31.62
N GLU A 8 -21.87 10.91 31.94
CA GLU A 8 -21.87 9.69 32.76
C GLU A 8 -21.48 8.44 31.97
N TYR A 9 -21.91 8.36 30.69
CA TYR A 9 -21.86 7.10 29.94
C TYR A 9 -20.90 7.07 28.75
N TRP A 10 -20.11 8.12 28.49
CA TRP A 10 -19.21 8.14 27.34
C TRP A 10 -18.20 6.96 27.29
N LEU A 11 -17.75 6.48 28.44
CA LEU A 11 -16.90 5.27 28.52
C LEU A 11 -17.59 3.98 28.08
N LYS A 12 -18.92 3.92 28.15
CA LYS A 12 -19.69 2.76 27.70
C LYS A 12 -19.91 2.74 26.19
N LEU A 13 -19.57 3.82 25.48
CA LEU A 13 -19.64 3.86 24.03
C LEU A 13 -18.46 3.05 23.46
N GLY A 14 -18.79 1.93 22.80
CA GLY A 14 -17.81 1.05 22.18
C GLY A 14 -17.21 1.58 20.85
N ASN A 15 -17.59 2.77 20.42
CA ASN A 15 -17.23 3.37 19.15
C ASN A 15 -16.52 4.72 19.37
N ARG A 16 -15.30 4.87 18.84
CA ARG A 16 -14.46 6.07 19.00
C ARG A 16 -15.06 7.30 18.35
N GLN A 17 -15.67 7.16 17.17
CA GLN A 17 -16.36 8.25 16.49
C GLN A 17 -17.45 8.83 17.39
N SER A 18 -18.25 7.99 18.03
CA SER A 18 -19.28 8.40 18.98
C SER A 18 -18.68 9.11 20.19
N GLN A 19 -17.55 8.62 20.73
CA GLN A 19 -16.84 9.31 21.82
C GLN A 19 -16.33 10.68 21.40
N GLY A 20 -15.79 10.82 20.19
CA GLY A 20 -15.36 12.08 19.61
C GLY A 20 -16.53 13.08 19.47
N HIS A 21 -17.64 12.64 18.92
CA HIS A 21 -18.85 13.49 18.82
C HIS A 21 -19.37 13.94 20.19
N VAL A 22 -19.35 13.06 21.20
CA VAL A 22 -19.72 13.41 22.57
C VAL A 22 -18.77 14.46 23.14
N ALA A 23 -17.46 14.32 22.92
CA ALA A 23 -16.47 15.30 23.35
C ALA A 23 -16.72 16.68 22.74
N LEU A 24 -16.93 16.75 21.41
CA LEU A 24 -17.26 17.99 20.70
C LEU A 24 -18.57 18.60 21.19
N ALA A 25 -19.60 17.79 21.37
CA ALA A 25 -20.88 18.28 21.87
C ALA A 25 -20.75 18.90 23.27
N LEU A 26 -20.13 18.21 24.20
CA LEU A 26 -19.89 18.74 25.56
C LEU A 26 -19.04 20.01 25.55
N HIS A 27 -18.00 20.06 24.72
CA HIS A 27 -17.13 21.23 24.56
C HIS A 27 -17.92 22.43 24.02
N ARG A 28 -18.65 22.26 22.92
CA ARG A 28 -19.41 23.33 22.25
C ARG A 28 -20.56 23.86 23.10
N PHE A 29 -21.18 23.03 23.93
CA PHE A 29 -22.17 23.48 24.88
C PHE A 29 -21.56 24.28 26.07
N GLY A 30 -20.25 24.19 26.29
CA GLY A 30 -19.49 25.04 27.20
C GLY A 30 -19.80 24.89 28.71
N GLN A 31 -20.63 23.90 29.10
CA GLN A 31 -21.01 23.67 30.51
C GLN A 31 -20.07 22.75 31.28
N ASP A 32 -19.15 22.11 30.59
CA ASP A 32 -18.21 21.15 31.14
C ASP A 32 -16.90 21.27 30.37
N LYS A 33 -15.83 21.58 31.08
CA LYS A 33 -14.49 21.71 30.48
C LYS A 33 -13.63 20.50 30.71
N ASP A 34 -13.89 19.70 31.71
CA ASP A 34 -13.03 18.60 32.15
C ASP A 34 -13.35 17.29 31.38
N THR A 35 -14.63 16.95 31.23
CA THR A 35 -15.05 15.74 30.56
C THR A 35 -14.60 15.66 29.11
N PRO A 36 -14.75 16.72 28.26
CA PRO A 36 -14.23 16.71 26.89
C PRO A 36 -12.73 16.40 26.84
N ILE A 37 -11.95 17.07 27.70
CA ILE A 37 -10.50 16.85 27.77
C ILE A 37 -10.17 15.40 28.19
N ALA A 38 -10.89 14.85 29.17
CA ALA A 38 -10.70 13.48 29.61
C ALA A 38 -10.99 12.47 28.49
N ILE A 39 -12.07 12.70 27.72
CA ILE A 39 -12.38 11.87 26.55
C ILE A 39 -11.24 11.92 25.53
N VAL A 40 -10.78 13.12 25.17
CA VAL A 40 -9.72 13.29 24.16
C VAL A 40 -8.41 12.66 24.60
N ARG A 41 -8.01 12.80 25.86
CA ARG A 41 -6.84 12.13 26.42
C ARG A 41 -6.96 10.62 26.30
N SER A 42 -8.10 10.06 26.69
CA SER A 42 -8.36 8.61 26.55
C SER A 42 -8.34 8.13 25.11
N LEU A 43 -8.84 8.92 24.16
CA LEU A 43 -8.75 8.61 22.73
C LEU A 43 -7.29 8.62 22.26
N LYS A 44 -6.50 9.61 22.65
CA LYS A 44 -5.08 9.76 22.31
C LYS A 44 -4.24 8.61 22.85
N GLU A 45 -4.43 8.23 24.13
CA GLU A 45 -3.70 7.12 24.77
C GLU A 45 -3.91 5.76 24.08
N ARG A 46 -5.02 5.58 23.38
CA ARG A 46 -5.34 4.37 22.61
C ARG A 46 -4.94 4.42 21.16
N SER A 47 -4.35 5.51 20.70
CA SER A 47 -3.83 5.65 19.34
C SER A 47 -2.48 4.98 19.18
N VAL A 48 -2.08 4.78 17.95
CA VAL A 48 -0.74 4.36 17.53
C VAL A 48 -0.17 5.47 16.67
N THR A 49 1.07 5.85 16.92
CA THR A 49 1.83 6.76 16.07
C THR A 49 2.92 5.98 15.37
N ASP A 50 3.02 6.16 14.07
CA ASP A 50 4.01 5.55 13.19
C ASP A 50 4.66 6.65 12.35
N ASP A 51 5.98 6.59 12.18
CA ASP A 51 6.76 7.63 11.49
C ASP A 51 6.34 7.81 10.02
N GLU A 52 5.86 6.75 9.37
CA GLU A 52 5.39 6.78 7.98
C GLU A 52 3.89 7.01 7.88
N MET A 53 3.10 6.33 8.73
CA MET A 53 1.65 6.33 8.64
C MET A 53 0.98 7.44 9.46
N GLY A 54 1.70 8.12 10.34
CA GLY A 54 1.13 9.09 11.26
C GLY A 54 0.34 8.45 12.40
N MET A 55 -0.67 9.15 12.93
CA MET A 55 -1.47 8.71 14.07
C MET A 55 -2.80 8.08 13.62
N PHE A 56 -3.11 6.91 14.17
CA PHE A 56 -4.34 6.16 13.83
C PHE A 56 -4.73 5.16 14.95
N TRP A 57 -5.84 4.42 14.74
CA TRP A 57 -6.33 3.39 15.67
C TRP A 57 -6.47 2.06 14.94
N ARG A 58 -5.66 1.07 15.32
CA ARG A 58 -5.59 -0.25 14.65
C ARG A 58 -6.93 -0.98 14.58
N ASP A 59 -7.75 -0.87 15.61
CA ASP A 59 -9.04 -1.57 15.65
C ASP A 59 -10.05 -1.04 14.62
N GLU A 60 -9.86 0.18 14.14
CA GLU A 60 -10.72 0.79 13.12
C GLU A 60 -10.29 0.38 11.70
N GLU A 61 -9.00 0.11 11.46
CA GLU A 61 -8.49 -0.26 10.14
C GLU A 61 -9.07 -1.58 9.61
N LEU A 62 -9.36 -2.55 10.48
CA LEU A 62 -9.75 -3.92 10.13
C LEU A 62 -11.26 -4.13 10.05
N SER A 63 -12.03 -3.10 9.80
CA SER A 63 -13.48 -3.18 9.95
C SER A 63 -14.22 -3.52 8.66
N TRP A 64 -14.86 -4.68 8.65
CA TRP A 64 -15.92 -5.07 7.74
C TRP A 64 -17.27 -4.37 8.04
N TRP A 65 -17.39 -3.78 9.22
CA TRP A 65 -18.65 -3.27 9.70
C TRP A 65 -18.81 -1.82 9.30
N TRP A 66 -19.85 -1.51 8.56
CA TRP A 66 -20.19 -0.17 8.10
C TRP A 66 -20.22 0.90 9.22
N HIS A 67 -20.46 0.48 10.47
CA HIS A 67 -20.51 1.37 11.64
C HIS A 67 -19.14 1.72 12.24
N ARG A 68 -18.07 1.13 11.78
CA ARG A 68 -16.73 1.47 12.26
C ARG A 68 -16.05 2.58 11.48
N ALA A 69 -16.54 2.90 10.30
CA ALA A 69 -16.22 4.09 9.51
C ALA A 69 -14.82 4.70 9.78
N PRO A 70 -13.71 4.04 9.39
CA PRO A 70 -12.36 4.45 9.81
C PRO A 70 -11.98 5.86 9.34
N ILE A 71 -12.39 6.24 8.15
CA ILE A 71 -12.09 7.56 7.57
C ILE A 71 -12.85 8.65 8.31
N GLU A 72 -14.14 8.46 8.52
CA GLU A 72 -14.99 9.39 9.28
C GLU A 72 -14.54 9.48 10.74
N THR A 73 -14.11 8.37 11.33
CA THR A 73 -13.54 8.37 12.70
C THR A 73 -12.29 9.22 12.75
N GLN A 74 -11.37 9.05 11.79
CA GLN A 74 -10.15 9.83 11.71
C GLN A 74 -10.44 11.33 11.52
N ALA A 75 -11.39 11.67 10.67
CA ALA A 75 -11.80 13.05 10.46
C ALA A 75 -12.33 13.71 11.75
N VAL A 76 -13.16 12.99 12.50
CA VAL A 76 -13.64 13.45 13.82
C VAL A 76 -12.49 13.59 14.82
N MET A 77 -11.49 12.70 14.80
CA MET A 77 -10.33 12.82 15.69
C MET A 77 -9.50 14.07 15.39
N ILE A 78 -9.31 14.42 14.12
CA ILE A 78 -8.66 15.68 13.72
C ILE A 78 -9.40 16.88 14.33
N GLU A 79 -10.72 16.92 14.18
CA GLU A 79 -11.55 17.99 14.73
C GLU A 79 -11.48 18.08 16.27
N VAL A 80 -11.49 16.94 16.94
CA VAL A 80 -11.41 16.82 18.39
C VAL A 80 -10.06 17.33 18.94
N PHE A 81 -8.96 16.93 18.31
CA PHE A 81 -7.63 17.38 18.73
C PHE A 81 -7.41 18.88 18.47
N ASP A 82 -7.90 19.37 17.34
CA ASP A 82 -7.81 20.78 17.00
C ASP A 82 -8.65 21.65 17.95
N GLU A 83 -9.96 21.38 18.05
CA GLU A 83 -10.92 22.26 18.71
C GLU A 83 -10.84 22.20 20.26
N ILE A 84 -10.63 21.01 20.84
CA ILE A 84 -10.67 20.83 22.30
C ILE A 84 -9.31 21.01 22.94
N MET A 85 -8.25 20.54 22.31
CA MET A 85 -6.91 20.53 22.90
C MET A 85 -5.91 21.45 22.21
N ASN A 86 -6.22 21.99 21.04
CA ASN A 86 -5.27 22.72 20.19
C ASN A 86 -3.96 21.93 19.98
N ASP A 87 -4.09 20.60 19.83
CA ASP A 87 -2.97 19.67 19.69
C ASP A 87 -2.61 19.51 18.21
N GLN A 88 -1.93 20.53 17.67
CA GLN A 88 -1.58 20.59 16.25
C GLN A 88 -0.72 19.42 15.80
N LYS A 89 0.14 18.88 16.69
CA LYS A 89 0.95 17.71 16.34
C LYS A 89 0.07 16.50 16.05
N SER A 90 -0.89 16.19 16.91
CA SER A 90 -1.82 15.07 16.69
C SER A 90 -2.72 15.30 15.47
N VAL A 91 -3.12 16.55 15.22
CA VAL A 91 -3.87 16.94 14.01
C VAL A 91 -3.09 16.57 12.75
N GLU A 92 -1.85 17.03 12.64
CA GLU A 92 -1.03 16.78 11.44
C GLU A 92 -0.71 15.28 11.26
N GLU A 93 -0.40 14.56 12.33
CA GLU A 93 -0.20 13.11 12.27
C GLU A 93 -1.46 12.35 11.82
N CYS A 94 -2.65 12.79 12.27
CA CYS A 94 -3.91 12.22 11.79
C CYS A 94 -4.19 12.54 10.32
N LYS A 95 -3.84 13.74 9.85
CA LYS A 95 -3.94 14.11 8.42
C LYS A 95 -3.02 13.25 7.56
N VAL A 96 -1.79 12.98 8.01
CA VAL A 96 -0.85 12.08 7.31
C VAL A 96 -1.51 10.73 7.08
N TRP A 97 -2.17 10.14 8.09
CA TRP A 97 -2.84 8.86 7.94
C TRP A 97 -3.95 8.91 6.87
N LEU A 98 -4.81 9.93 6.87
CA LEU A 98 -5.87 10.07 5.85
C LEU A 98 -5.29 10.11 4.43
N LEU A 99 -4.21 10.86 4.23
CA LEU A 99 -3.55 10.98 2.93
C LEU A 99 -2.87 9.68 2.52
N LYS A 100 -2.23 8.98 3.46
CA LYS A 100 -1.62 7.66 3.21
C LYS A 100 -2.66 6.59 2.85
N GLN A 101 -3.83 6.60 3.48
CA GLN A 101 -4.93 5.73 3.08
C GLN A 101 -5.38 6.01 1.65
N LYS A 102 -5.52 7.28 1.26
CA LYS A 102 -5.91 7.65 -0.10
C LYS A 102 -4.88 7.25 -1.16
N GLN A 103 -3.62 7.11 -0.80
CA GLN A 103 -2.56 6.72 -1.70
C GLN A 103 -2.73 5.29 -2.25
N THR A 104 -3.19 4.36 -1.41
CA THR A 104 -3.31 2.93 -1.77
C THR A 104 -4.75 2.42 -1.85
N GLN A 105 -5.72 3.21 -1.39
CA GLN A 105 -7.14 2.85 -1.33
C GLN A 105 -8.02 4.05 -1.66
N ASP A 106 -9.30 3.80 -1.93
CA ASP A 106 -10.32 4.85 -1.94
C ASP A 106 -10.92 5.08 -0.54
N TRP A 107 -11.65 6.18 -0.35
CA TRP A 107 -12.37 6.45 0.90
C TRP A 107 -13.77 5.85 0.94
N LYS A 108 -14.03 4.79 0.18
CA LYS A 108 -15.21 3.92 0.14
C LYS A 108 -16.57 4.60 -0.05
N THR A 109 -16.85 5.71 0.62
CA THR A 109 -18.16 6.38 0.59
C THR A 109 -18.04 7.87 0.33
N THR A 110 -19.12 8.48 -0.22
CA THR A 110 -19.19 9.93 -0.41
C THR A 110 -19.14 10.69 0.92
N LYS A 111 -19.70 10.11 1.99
CA LYS A 111 -19.60 10.69 3.34
C LYS A 111 -18.17 10.69 3.85
N ALA A 112 -17.47 9.55 3.77
CA ALA A 112 -16.06 9.46 4.17
C ALA A 112 -15.21 10.47 3.42
N THR A 113 -15.40 10.60 2.09
CA THR A 113 -14.71 11.58 1.27
C THR A 113 -15.00 13.01 1.72
N ALA A 114 -16.25 13.35 1.98
CA ALA A 114 -16.64 14.69 2.44
C ALA A 114 -16.02 15.02 3.82
N ASP A 115 -16.11 14.09 4.77
CA ASP A 115 -15.55 14.27 6.13
C ASP A 115 -14.01 14.40 6.08
N ALA A 116 -13.34 13.58 5.28
CA ALA A 116 -11.89 13.64 5.11
C ALA A 116 -11.43 14.97 4.47
N VAL A 117 -12.09 15.40 3.38
CA VAL A 117 -11.78 16.69 2.74
C VAL A 117 -12.02 17.85 3.70
N TYR A 118 -13.13 17.83 4.43
CA TYR A 118 -13.45 18.84 5.45
C TYR A 118 -12.32 18.92 6.52
N ALA A 119 -11.91 17.77 7.05
CA ALA A 119 -10.88 17.72 8.08
C ALA A 119 -9.50 18.17 7.56
N LEU A 120 -9.15 17.79 6.34
CA LEU A 120 -7.87 18.17 5.72
C LEU A 120 -7.77 19.67 5.43
N VAL A 121 -8.85 20.29 4.98
CA VAL A 121 -8.85 21.69 4.50
C VAL A 121 -9.12 22.68 5.63
N LEU A 122 -10.03 22.36 6.55
CA LEU A 122 -10.51 23.32 7.57
C LEU A 122 -9.87 23.18 8.95
N ARG A 123 -9.00 22.19 9.15
CA ARG A 123 -8.39 21.95 10.47
C ARG A 123 -6.87 21.93 10.39
N GLY A 124 -6.21 22.41 11.44
CA GLY A 124 -4.74 22.47 11.53
C GLY A 124 -4.12 23.41 10.52
N SER A 125 -2.97 23.03 9.94
CA SER A 125 -2.27 23.81 8.94
C SER A 125 -3.12 24.02 7.70
N ASP A 126 -3.16 25.25 7.20
CA ASP A 126 -3.83 25.59 5.96
C ASP A 126 -3.04 25.04 4.76
N LEU A 127 -3.48 23.89 4.26
CA LEU A 127 -2.83 23.22 3.10
C LEU A 127 -3.01 23.99 1.78
N LEU A 128 -3.89 24.98 1.75
CA LEU A 128 -4.17 25.82 0.59
C LEU A 128 -3.58 27.23 0.70
N ALA A 129 -2.85 27.53 1.79
CA ALA A 129 -2.28 28.85 2.04
C ALA A 129 -1.18 29.25 1.05
N SER A 130 -0.58 28.30 0.33
CA SER A 130 0.52 28.52 -0.58
C SER A 130 0.41 27.69 -1.83
N ASP A 131 0.68 28.31 -2.98
CA ASP A 131 0.81 27.64 -4.29
C ASP A 131 2.28 27.26 -4.61
N GLU A 132 3.19 27.40 -3.64
CA GLU A 132 4.61 27.12 -3.84
C GLU A 132 4.86 25.63 -4.08
N LEU A 133 5.45 25.34 -5.22
CA LEU A 133 5.77 23.97 -5.62
C LEU A 133 6.98 23.42 -4.86
N VAL A 134 6.97 22.13 -4.60
CA VAL A 134 8.14 21.41 -4.08
C VAL A 134 9.28 21.53 -5.10
N LYS A 135 10.43 22.01 -4.66
CA LYS A 135 11.63 22.10 -5.50
C LYS A 135 12.37 20.77 -5.49
N VAL A 136 12.59 20.22 -6.66
CA VAL A 136 13.33 18.96 -6.86
C VAL A 136 14.65 19.28 -7.54
N SER A 137 15.74 18.84 -6.94
CA SER A 137 17.09 18.95 -7.50
C SER A 137 17.70 17.57 -7.67
N LEU A 138 18.38 17.34 -8.78
CA LEU A 138 19.14 16.12 -9.04
C LEU A 138 20.64 16.42 -8.91
N ALA A 139 21.35 15.61 -8.14
CA ALA A 139 22.71 15.89 -7.73
C ALA A 139 22.80 17.28 -7.05
N ASP A 140 23.86 18.02 -7.29
CA ASP A 140 24.04 19.37 -6.74
C ASP A 140 23.69 20.44 -7.80
N ARG A 141 22.69 20.17 -8.64
CA ARG A 141 22.23 21.06 -9.73
C ARG A 141 21.11 21.99 -9.28
N ALA A 142 20.87 23.02 -10.06
CA ALA A 142 19.71 23.88 -9.86
C ALA A 142 18.40 23.09 -9.87
N PRO A 143 17.37 23.52 -9.12
CA PRO A 143 16.08 22.87 -9.13
C PRO A 143 15.53 22.71 -10.55
N ILE A 144 14.90 21.55 -10.79
CA ILE A 144 14.19 21.26 -12.03
C ILE A 144 13.10 22.30 -12.21
N LYS A 145 13.01 22.88 -13.41
CA LYS A 145 11.86 23.73 -13.76
C LYS A 145 10.67 22.82 -14.04
N PRO A 146 9.58 22.95 -13.28
CA PRO A 146 8.37 22.19 -13.55
C PRO A 146 7.80 22.52 -14.92
N GLU A 147 7.39 21.50 -15.66
CA GLU A 147 6.67 21.61 -16.91
C GLU A 147 5.29 20.98 -16.73
N ASN A 148 4.25 21.54 -17.32
CA ASN A 148 2.88 21.02 -17.26
C ASN A 148 2.37 20.78 -15.81
N VAL A 149 2.51 21.82 -14.97
CA VAL A 149 1.97 21.78 -13.61
C VAL A 149 0.46 21.70 -13.67
N GLU A 150 -0.11 20.71 -12.99
CA GLU A 150 -1.55 20.56 -12.89
C GLU A 150 -2.13 21.61 -11.93
N ALA A 151 -3.05 22.42 -12.46
CA ALA A 151 -3.67 23.48 -11.66
C ALA A 151 -4.47 22.91 -10.48
N GLY A 152 -4.29 23.50 -9.31
CA GLY A 152 -4.99 23.14 -8.08
C GLY A 152 -4.37 22.00 -7.29
N THR A 153 -3.59 21.12 -7.91
CA THR A 153 -2.89 20.01 -7.20
C THR A 153 -1.41 20.28 -6.99
N GLY A 154 -0.82 21.15 -7.84
CA GLY A 154 0.63 21.37 -7.87
C GLY A 154 1.42 20.16 -8.37
N TYR A 155 0.73 19.14 -8.91
CA TYR A 155 1.40 17.96 -9.47
C TYR A 155 2.19 18.32 -10.71
N TYR A 156 3.40 17.81 -10.80
CA TYR A 156 4.20 17.82 -12.03
C TYR A 156 5.06 16.57 -12.12
N GLU A 157 5.38 16.20 -13.36
CA GLU A 157 6.26 15.09 -13.69
C GLU A 157 7.42 15.60 -14.56
N LYS A 158 8.62 15.08 -14.33
CA LYS A 158 9.76 15.27 -15.21
C LYS A 158 10.39 13.94 -15.54
N ARG A 159 10.43 13.62 -16.82
CA ARG A 159 11.05 12.40 -17.36
C ARG A 159 12.38 12.74 -18.04
N PHE A 160 13.39 11.92 -17.76
CA PHE A 160 14.69 11.95 -18.41
C PHE A 160 14.85 10.65 -19.20
N VAL A 161 15.40 10.71 -20.40
CA VAL A 161 15.51 9.53 -21.27
C VAL A 161 16.92 9.41 -21.86
N GLY A 162 17.40 8.17 -21.96
CA GLY A 162 18.66 7.84 -22.64
C GLY A 162 19.87 8.66 -22.13
N PRO A 163 20.55 9.42 -22.99
CA PRO A 163 21.77 10.16 -22.63
C PRO A 163 21.58 11.30 -21.63
N GLU A 164 20.35 11.72 -21.37
CA GLU A 164 20.04 12.74 -20.36
C GLU A 164 20.29 12.21 -18.94
N ILE A 165 20.15 10.89 -18.76
CA ILE A 165 20.32 10.24 -17.47
C ILE A 165 21.82 10.21 -17.12
N LYS A 166 22.14 10.65 -15.91
CA LYS A 166 23.50 10.66 -15.37
C LYS A 166 23.53 9.84 -14.08
N PRO A 167 24.67 9.19 -13.77
CA PRO A 167 24.82 8.40 -12.55
C PRO A 167 24.55 9.19 -11.26
N ASP A 168 24.88 10.48 -11.25
CA ASP A 168 24.65 11.38 -10.11
C ASP A 168 23.18 11.74 -9.87
N PHE A 169 22.27 11.41 -10.80
CA PHE A 169 20.83 11.61 -10.63
C PHE A 169 20.20 10.76 -9.54
N GLY A 170 20.93 9.74 -9.05
CA GLY A 170 20.53 9.00 -7.86
C GLY A 170 20.50 9.84 -6.57
N LYS A 171 21.17 11.01 -6.56
CA LYS A 171 21.08 11.97 -5.45
C LYS A 171 19.93 12.94 -5.73
N VAL A 172 18.80 12.73 -5.08
CA VAL A 172 17.59 13.55 -5.19
C VAL A 172 17.46 14.41 -3.94
N THR A 173 17.33 15.73 -4.12
CA THR A 173 17.06 16.68 -3.04
C THR A 173 15.69 17.29 -3.24
N LEU A 174 14.83 17.17 -2.23
CA LEU A 174 13.51 17.75 -2.17
C LEU A 174 13.53 18.91 -1.19
N THR A 175 13.02 20.07 -1.61
CA THR A 175 12.88 21.23 -0.75
C THR A 175 11.43 21.70 -0.78
N LYS A 176 10.74 21.56 0.35
CA LYS A 176 9.43 22.16 0.58
C LYS A 176 9.62 23.49 1.27
N VAL A 177 9.01 24.54 0.75
CA VAL A 177 9.21 25.94 1.17
C VAL A 177 8.18 26.32 2.23
N ASP A 178 6.99 25.81 2.11
CA ASP A 178 5.83 26.09 2.96
C ASP A 178 5.51 24.94 3.92
N GLU A 179 4.57 25.16 4.82
CA GLU A 179 4.05 24.12 5.72
C GLU A 179 3.13 23.13 4.97
N GLY A 180 2.85 21.99 5.59
CA GLY A 180 1.98 20.96 5.05
C GLY A 180 2.74 19.75 4.52
N VAL A 181 2.04 18.84 3.86
CA VAL A 181 2.56 17.56 3.39
C VAL A 181 2.69 17.58 1.87
N ALA A 182 3.82 17.12 1.37
CA ALA A 182 4.01 16.83 -0.05
C ALA A 182 4.63 15.43 -0.19
N TRP A 183 4.32 14.75 -1.27
CA TRP A 183 4.91 13.46 -1.61
C TRP A 183 5.25 13.40 -3.08
N GLY A 184 6.14 12.51 -3.41
CA GLY A 184 6.54 12.23 -4.78
C GLY A 184 7.22 10.89 -4.87
N SER A 185 7.41 10.42 -6.10
CA SER A 185 8.12 9.17 -6.38
C SER A 185 9.21 9.38 -7.42
N VAL A 186 10.24 8.56 -7.31
CA VAL A 186 11.33 8.50 -8.28
C VAL A 186 11.31 7.12 -8.91
N HIS A 187 11.11 7.06 -10.21
CA HIS A 187 11.11 5.81 -10.96
C HIS A 187 12.41 5.71 -11.77
N TRP A 188 13.18 4.67 -11.50
CA TRP A 188 14.39 4.34 -12.24
C TRP A 188 14.13 3.12 -13.11
N GLN A 189 14.10 3.32 -14.42
CA GLN A 189 13.83 2.26 -15.39
C GLN A 189 15.04 2.04 -16.29
N TYR A 190 15.50 0.82 -16.39
CA TYR A 190 16.63 0.43 -17.22
C TYR A 190 16.47 -1.00 -17.74
N MET A 191 17.22 -1.33 -18.80
CA MET A 191 17.32 -2.68 -19.31
C MET A 191 18.52 -3.38 -18.67
N GLU A 192 18.28 -4.58 -18.18
CA GLU A 192 19.32 -5.41 -17.55
C GLU A 192 19.16 -6.86 -18.00
N ASP A 193 20.28 -7.61 -18.01
CA ASP A 193 20.25 -9.06 -18.16
C ASP A 193 19.46 -9.69 -17.03
N ILE A 194 18.49 -10.54 -17.39
CA ILE A 194 17.56 -11.16 -16.43
C ILE A 194 18.27 -11.97 -15.35
N SER A 195 19.46 -12.50 -15.64
CA SER A 195 20.32 -13.24 -14.69
C SER A 195 20.94 -12.35 -13.61
N LYS A 196 21.01 -11.05 -13.85
CA LYS A 196 21.61 -10.06 -12.92
C LYS A 196 20.59 -9.32 -12.09
N ILE A 197 19.30 -9.51 -12.37
CA ILE A 197 18.22 -8.87 -11.61
C ILE A 197 18.21 -9.42 -10.19
N THR A 198 18.34 -8.53 -9.22
CA THR A 198 18.20 -8.82 -7.78
C THR A 198 16.79 -8.50 -7.31
N SER A 199 16.32 -9.15 -6.24
CA SER A 199 15.02 -8.86 -5.66
C SER A 199 14.94 -7.39 -5.22
N HIS A 200 13.80 -6.75 -5.48
CA HIS A 200 13.49 -5.41 -4.96
C HIS A 200 12.55 -5.52 -3.75
N GLU A 201 13.02 -5.06 -2.59
CA GLU A 201 12.30 -5.14 -1.32
C GLU A 201 12.15 -3.77 -0.63
N GLY A 202 12.38 -2.69 -1.36
CA GLY A 202 12.39 -1.32 -0.84
C GLY A 202 11.01 -0.70 -0.60
N THR A 203 9.92 -1.43 -0.86
CA THR A 203 8.54 -0.96 -0.71
C THR A 203 7.76 -1.82 0.30
N PRO A 204 6.54 -1.41 0.70
CA PRO A 204 5.63 -2.24 1.49
C PRO A 204 5.30 -3.61 0.90
N LEU A 205 5.38 -3.74 -0.43
CA LEU A 205 5.23 -5.02 -1.12
C LEU A 205 6.54 -5.80 -1.12
N LYS A 206 6.49 -7.06 -0.70
CA LYS A 206 7.65 -7.98 -0.74
C LYS A 206 7.23 -9.26 -1.44
N ILE A 207 8.07 -9.73 -2.35
CA ILE A 207 7.76 -10.91 -3.16
C ILE A 207 8.92 -11.86 -3.22
N LYS A 208 8.62 -13.17 -3.12
CA LYS A 208 9.59 -14.24 -3.24
C LYS A 208 9.04 -15.34 -4.12
N LYS A 209 9.81 -15.74 -5.13
CA LYS A 209 9.52 -16.87 -6.01
C LYS A 209 10.39 -18.06 -5.67
N THR A 210 9.80 -19.25 -5.64
CA THR A 210 10.51 -20.51 -5.40
C THR A 210 9.95 -21.61 -6.29
N LEU A 211 10.82 -22.50 -6.79
CA LEU A 211 10.42 -23.66 -7.55
C LEU A 211 10.52 -24.93 -6.71
N TYR A 212 9.52 -25.78 -6.83
CA TYR A 212 9.45 -27.09 -6.20
C TYR A 212 9.23 -28.16 -7.25
N SER A 213 9.93 -29.30 -7.15
CA SER A 213 9.57 -30.52 -7.85
C SER A 213 8.28 -31.08 -7.24
N LYS A 214 7.36 -31.53 -8.09
CA LYS A 214 6.08 -32.09 -7.66
C LYS A 214 6.00 -33.55 -8.06
N GLU A 215 5.91 -34.42 -7.07
CA GLU A 215 5.81 -35.86 -7.23
C GLU A 215 4.45 -36.37 -6.76
N TYR A 216 3.88 -37.31 -7.50
CA TYR A 216 2.61 -37.91 -7.13
C TYR A 216 2.84 -39.21 -6.37
N THR A 217 2.49 -39.25 -5.11
CA THR A 217 2.57 -40.41 -4.24
C THR A 217 1.18 -41.05 -4.03
N LYS A 218 1.14 -42.24 -3.44
CA LYS A 218 -0.13 -42.88 -3.05
C LYS A 218 -0.94 -42.04 -2.02
N LYS A 219 -0.31 -41.09 -1.33
CA LYS A 219 -0.94 -40.19 -0.36
C LYS A 219 -1.26 -38.80 -0.95
N GLY A 220 -1.06 -38.61 -2.25
CA GLY A 220 -1.26 -37.35 -2.95
C GLY A 220 0.04 -36.70 -3.42
N PRO A 221 -0.04 -35.48 -3.97
CA PRO A 221 1.13 -34.75 -4.44
C PRO A 221 2.01 -34.30 -3.28
N VAL A 222 3.32 -34.44 -3.45
CA VAL A 222 4.35 -33.96 -2.53
C VAL A 222 5.26 -33.02 -3.30
N ILE A 223 5.60 -31.90 -2.69
CA ILE A 223 6.51 -30.92 -3.27
C ILE A 223 7.81 -30.84 -2.46
N SER A 224 8.94 -30.71 -3.16
CA SER A 224 10.27 -30.52 -2.56
C SER A 224 11.03 -29.45 -3.33
N PRO A 225 11.85 -28.58 -2.66
CA PRO A 225 12.60 -27.54 -3.36
C PRO A 225 13.49 -28.12 -4.48
N VAL A 226 13.46 -27.50 -5.65
CA VAL A 226 14.36 -27.85 -6.75
C VAL A 226 15.79 -27.51 -6.35
N ARG A 227 16.68 -28.51 -6.29
CA ARG A 227 18.09 -28.36 -5.87
C ARG A 227 19.11 -28.74 -6.95
N GLY A 228 18.66 -29.16 -8.12
CA GLY A 228 19.50 -29.63 -9.21
C GLY A 228 18.76 -29.69 -10.53
N PRO A 229 19.35 -30.33 -11.55
CA PRO A 229 18.68 -30.51 -12.83
C PRO A 229 17.37 -31.29 -12.69
N VAL A 230 16.39 -30.91 -13.48
CA VAL A 230 15.11 -31.61 -13.64
C VAL A 230 15.06 -32.30 -15.01
N LYS A 231 14.06 -33.15 -15.22
CA LYS A 231 13.92 -33.89 -16.48
C LYS A 231 12.74 -33.41 -17.30
N VAL A 232 12.82 -33.59 -18.60
CA VAL A 232 11.66 -33.42 -19.51
C VAL A 232 10.49 -34.30 -19.03
N GLY A 233 9.31 -33.71 -18.90
CA GLY A 233 8.12 -34.35 -18.38
C GLY A 233 7.84 -34.11 -16.91
N ASP A 234 8.83 -33.66 -16.11
CA ASP A 234 8.64 -33.35 -14.70
C ASP A 234 7.62 -32.23 -14.54
N GLU A 235 6.84 -32.29 -13.47
CA GLU A 235 5.95 -31.23 -13.04
C GLU A 235 6.58 -30.42 -11.90
N LEU A 236 6.59 -29.12 -12.07
CA LEU A 236 7.11 -28.19 -11.07
C LEU A 236 5.96 -27.35 -10.52
N ALA A 237 5.98 -27.11 -9.21
CA ALA A 237 5.15 -26.11 -8.58
C ALA A 237 5.93 -24.80 -8.46
N VAL A 238 5.40 -23.73 -9.02
CA VAL A 238 5.87 -22.36 -8.84
C VAL A 238 5.13 -21.80 -7.63
N ARG A 239 5.85 -21.45 -6.58
CA ARG A 239 5.29 -20.84 -5.39
C ARG A 239 5.77 -19.39 -5.27
N ILE A 240 4.81 -18.49 -5.07
CA ILE A 240 5.03 -17.07 -4.94
C ILE A 240 4.50 -16.66 -3.58
N GLU A 241 5.37 -16.14 -2.72
CA GLU A 241 5.01 -15.55 -1.44
C GLU A 241 4.94 -14.05 -1.61
N LEU A 242 3.77 -13.45 -1.39
CA LEU A 242 3.52 -12.02 -1.41
C LEU A 242 3.20 -11.53 -0.01
N ARG A 243 3.91 -10.52 0.47
CA ARG A 243 3.64 -9.86 1.74
C ARG A 243 3.39 -8.38 1.51
N THR A 244 2.37 -7.84 2.20
CA THR A 244 2.12 -6.41 2.30
C THR A 244 1.89 -6.01 3.75
N ASP A 245 2.34 -4.82 4.14
CA ASP A 245 2.18 -4.26 5.49
C ASP A 245 0.95 -3.36 5.62
N ARG A 246 0.24 -3.11 4.51
CA ARG A 246 -0.98 -2.29 4.43
C ARG A 246 -1.94 -2.84 3.39
N ASP A 247 -3.19 -2.39 3.49
CA ASP A 247 -4.22 -2.69 2.49
C ASP A 247 -3.94 -1.92 1.20
N MET A 248 -4.18 -2.58 0.07
CA MET A 248 -4.01 -1.99 -1.27
C MET A 248 -5.15 -2.39 -2.18
N GLU A 249 -5.50 -1.53 -3.12
CA GLU A 249 -6.48 -1.81 -4.15
C GLU A 249 -5.82 -1.89 -5.52
N TYR A 250 -6.42 -2.69 -6.39
CA TYR A 250 -6.01 -2.85 -7.79
C TYR A 250 -4.53 -3.24 -7.93
N VAL A 251 -4.17 -4.36 -7.29
CA VAL A 251 -2.81 -4.90 -7.36
C VAL A 251 -2.72 -5.90 -8.52
N HIS A 252 -1.73 -5.72 -9.37
CA HIS A 252 -1.40 -6.64 -10.45
C HIS A 252 -0.08 -7.33 -10.15
N MET A 253 -0.09 -8.66 -10.18
CA MET A 253 1.11 -9.48 -10.10
C MET A 253 1.27 -10.28 -11.40
N LYS A 254 2.47 -10.21 -11.99
CA LYS A 254 2.85 -10.93 -13.21
C LYS A 254 4.05 -11.82 -12.92
N ASP A 255 3.91 -13.12 -13.14
CA ASP A 255 5.00 -14.08 -13.02
C ASP A 255 5.41 -14.63 -14.37
N HIS A 256 6.65 -14.38 -14.76
CA HIS A 256 7.22 -14.88 -16.00
C HIS A 256 7.59 -16.37 -15.89
N ARG A 257 7.48 -17.09 -17.01
CA ARG A 257 7.89 -18.49 -17.15
C ARG A 257 9.12 -18.64 -18.02
N GLY A 258 9.92 -19.64 -17.70
CA GLY A 258 11.00 -20.07 -18.59
C GLY A 258 10.44 -20.73 -19.85
N SER A 259 11.03 -20.44 -21.01
CA SER A 259 10.59 -20.94 -22.32
C SER A 259 10.62 -22.47 -22.47
N GLY A 260 11.34 -23.17 -21.58
CA GLY A 260 11.37 -24.64 -21.53
C GLY A 260 10.22 -25.26 -20.73
N THR A 261 9.23 -24.47 -20.28
CA THR A 261 8.12 -24.97 -19.45
C THR A 261 6.78 -24.49 -19.97
N GLU A 262 5.74 -25.32 -19.80
CA GLU A 262 4.35 -25.02 -20.16
C GLU A 262 3.43 -25.09 -18.95
N PRO A 263 2.38 -24.25 -18.87
CA PRO A 263 1.44 -24.29 -17.77
C PRO A 263 0.61 -25.57 -17.80
N VAL A 264 0.43 -26.22 -16.66
CA VAL A 264 -0.44 -27.40 -16.55
C VAL A 264 -1.91 -26.98 -16.63
N ASN A 265 -2.28 -25.85 -16.02
CA ASN A 265 -3.62 -25.29 -16.13
C ASN A 265 -3.58 -24.02 -16.98
N VAL A 266 -4.21 -24.10 -18.14
CA VAL A 266 -4.27 -22.99 -19.12
C VAL A 266 -5.52 -22.13 -19.00
N LEU A 267 -6.50 -22.53 -18.18
CA LEU A 267 -7.77 -21.81 -18.07
C LEU A 267 -7.61 -20.62 -17.14
N SER A 268 -8.01 -19.46 -17.64
CA SER A 268 -8.12 -18.26 -16.84
C SER A 268 -9.41 -18.30 -16.02
N THR A 269 -9.34 -18.00 -14.73
CA THR A 269 -10.50 -18.09 -13.82
C THR A 269 -10.33 -17.23 -12.58
N TYR A 270 -11.47 -16.93 -11.96
CA TYR A 270 -11.48 -16.42 -10.58
C TYR A 270 -11.12 -17.53 -9.60
N LYS A 271 -10.30 -17.17 -8.62
CA LYS A 271 -9.92 -18.02 -7.50
C LYS A 271 -10.21 -17.33 -6.17
N TYR A 272 -10.52 -18.16 -5.19
CA TYR A 272 -10.69 -17.70 -3.83
C TYR A 272 -9.87 -18.60 -2.90
N GLN A 273 -8.92 -18.02 -2.18
CA GLN A 273 -8.01 -18.76 -1.31
C GLN A 273 -7.65 -17.91 -0.09
N ASP A 274 -7.72 -18.48 1.11
CA ASP A 274 -7.32 -17.85 2.37
C ASP A 274 -7.96 -16.46 2.60
N GLY A 275 -9.21 -16.30 2.20
CA GLY A 275 -9.94 -15.03 2.32
C GLY A 275 -9.63 -14.01 1.20
N LEU A 276 -8.75 -14.36 0.25
CA LEU A 276 -8.37 -13.51 -0.88
C LEU A 276 -9.03 -13.98 -2.17
N GLY A 277 -9.80 -13.10 -2.81
CA GLY A 277 -10.33 -13.30 -4.16
C GLY A 277 -9.41 -12.67 -5.20
N TYR A 278 -9.13 -13.38 -6.28
CA TYR A 278 -8.33 -12.86 -7.39
C TYR A 278 -8.67 -13.52 -8.71
N TYR A 279 -8.42 -12.81 -9.81
CA TYR A 279 -8.52 -13.38 -11.15
C TYR A 279 -7.13 -13.82 -11.62
N GLN A 280 -6.97 -15.11 -11.96
CA GLN A 280 -5.75 -15.63 -12.56
C GLN A 280 -5.93 -15.77 -14.06
N SER A 281 -5.05 -15.14 -14.85
CA SER A 281 -4.99 -15.25 -16.31
C SER A 281 -3.68 -15.91 -16.71
N THR A 282 -3.79 -17.04 -17.41
CA THR A 282 -2.63 -17.76 -17.94
C THR A 282 -2.39 -17.33 -19.39
N ARG A 283 -1.18 -16.90 -19.70
CA ARG A 283 -0.72 -16.48 -21.02
C ARG A 283 0.55 -17.25 -21.40
N ASP A 284 0.99 -17.14 -22.67
CA ASP A 284 2.12 -17.91 -23.20
C ASP A 284 3.42 -17.70 -22.39
N THR A 285 3.73 -16.49 -22.03
CA THR A 285 5.00 -16.14 -21.37
C THR A 285 4.88 -15.89 -19.87
N ALA A 286 3.66 -15.76 -19.34
CA ALA A 286 3.44 -15.35 -17.97
C ALA A 286 2.08 -15.80 -17.41
N SER A 287 2.01 -15.90 -16.09
CA SER A 287 0.76 -15.95 -15.34
C SER A 287 0.51 -14.58 -14.70
N HIS A 288 -0.71 -14.07 -14.84
CA HIS A 288 -1.12 -12.79 -14.28
C HIS A 288 -2.14 -13.03 -13.17
N PHE A 289 -2.03 -12.25 -12.10
CA PHE A 289 -2.93 -12.27 -10.96
C PHE A 289 -3.43 -10.85 -10.73
N TYR A 290 -4.75 -10.68 -10.82
CA TYR A 290 -5.42 -9.39 -10.62
C TYR A 290 -6.20 -9.44 -9.32
N LEU A 291 -5.87 -8.54 -8.42
CA LEU A 291 -6.45 -8.43 -7.10
C LEU A 291 -7.13 -7.06 -6.99
N ASP A 292 -8.45 -7.05 -6.89
CA ASP A 292 -9.20 -5.81 -6.68
C ASP A 292 -8.90 -5.22 -5.31
N TYR A 293 -8.72 -6.09 -4.32
CA TYR A 293 -8.35 -5.72 -2.95
C TYR A 293 -7.37 -6.72 -2.37
N LEU A 294 -6.24 -6.23 -1.86
CA LEU A 294 -5.20 -6.99 -1.18
C LEU A 294 -5.09 -6.50 0.26
N PRO A 295 -5.68 -7.19 1.23
CA PRO A 295 -5.53 -6.85 2.65
C PRO A 295 -4.09 -6.98 3.12
N LYS A 296 -3.72 -6.26 4.16
CA LYS A 296 -2.46 -6.45 4.89
C LYS A 296 -2.31 -7.92 5.29
N GLY A 297 -1.16 -8.52 4.94
CA GLY A 297 -0.93 -9.93 5.24
C GLY A 297 0.17 -10.57 4.44
N THR A 298 0.24 -11.89 4.53
CA THR A 298 1.13 -12.75 3.74
C THR A 298 0.29 -13.79 3.00
N TYR A 299 0.50 -13.87 1.70
CA TYR A 299 -0.28 -14.70 0.79
C TYR A 299 0.64 -15.61 -0.02
N VAL A 300 0.20 -16.83 -0.27
CA VAL A 300 0.94 -17.81 -1.06
C VAL A 300 0.13 -18.16 -2.31
N PHE A 301 0.68 -17.90 -3.48
CA PHE A 301 0.13 -18.32 -4.76
C PHE A 301 0.92 -19.51 -5.27
N GLU A 302 0.21 -20.52 -5.78
CA GLU A 302 0.85 -21.71 -6.33
C GLU A 302 0.18 -22.11 -7.64
N TYR A 303 0.99 -22.43 -8.63
CA TYR A 303 0.54 -23.04 -9.88
C TYR A 303 1.60 -24.01 -10.42
N SER A 304 1.17 -24.95 -11.26
CA SER A 304 2.06 -25.98 -11.81
C SER A 304 2.45 -25.67 -13.25
N VAL A 305 3.70 -25.99 -13.57
CA VAL A 305 4.23 -26.01 -14.93
C VAL A 305 4.85 -27.36 -15.22
N ARG A 306 4.85 -27.76 -16.49
CA ARG A 306 5.49 -28.98 -16.98
C ARG A 306 6.72 -28.64 -17.78
N VAL A 307 7.81 -29.35 -17.52
CA VAL A 307 9.08 -29.22 -18.25
C VAL A 307 8.94 -29.87 -19.60
N GLN A 308 9.23 -29.14 -20.70
CA GLN A 308 9.04 -29.60 -22.08
C GLN A 308 10.35 -29.80 -22.83
N HIS A 309 11.34 -28.99 -22.60
CA HIS A 309 12.57 -29.00 -23.41
C HIS A 309 13.81 -29.04 -22.55
N ARG A 310 14.84 -29.76 -23.05
CA ARG A 310 16.19 -29.77 -22.44
C ARG A 310 16.88 -28.43 -22.64
N GLY A 311 17.72 -28.07 -21.70
CA GLY A 311 18.53 -26.84 -21.75
C GLY A 311 18.64 -26.15 -20.44
N GLU A 312 19.18 -24.93 -20.46
CA GLU A 312 19.25 -24.04 -19.31
C GLU A 312 18.40 -22.80 -19.56
N TYR A 313 17.46 -22.53 -18.68
CA TYR A 313 16.43 -21.50 -18.85
C TYR A 313 16.42 -20.57 -17.66
N GLN A 314 16.25 -19.27 -17.94
CA GLN A 314 15.85 -18.29 -16.93
C GLN A 314 14.33 -18.35 -16.76
N THR A 315 13.85 -18.53 -15.53
CA THR A 315 12.39 -18.60 -15.28
C THR A 315 11.73 -17.24 -15.29
N GLY A 316 12.52 -16.18 -15.41
CA GLY A 316 12.03 -14.83 -15.29
C GLY A 316 11.66 -14.43 -13.86
N MET A 317 11.36 -13.17 -13.68
CA MET A 317 10.98 -12.62 -12.38
C MET A 317 9.47 -12.61 -12.20
N THR A 318 9.04 -12.59 -10.95
CA THR A 318 7.69 -12.17 -10.57
C THR A 318 7.74 -10.69 -10.26
N HIS A 319 6.82 -9.92 -10.82
CA HIS A 319 6.66 -8.49 -10.56
C HIS A 319 5.26 -8.23 -10.01
N VAL A 320 5.17 -7.42 -8.97
CA VAL A 320 3.89 -6.97 -8.38
C VAL A 320 3.87 -5.45 -8.28
N GLN A 321 2.71 -4.86 -8.54
CA GLN A 321 2.55 -3.41 -8.53
C GLN A 321 1.11 -3.03 -8.15
N CYS A 322 0.97 -1.99 -7.32
CA CYS A 322 -0.28 -1.29 -7.15
C CYS A 322 -0.52 -0.40 -8.37
N MET A 323 -1.64 -0.61 -9.09
CA MET A 323 -1.85 -0.01 -10.40
C MET A 323 -2.03 1.52 -10.35
N TYR A 324 -2.62 2.03 -9.27
CA TYR A 324 -2.86 3.47 -9.08
C TYR A 324 -1.83 4.15 -8.19
N ALA A 325 -0.92 3.38 -7.59
CA ALA A 325 0.23 3.88 -6.84
C ALA A 325 1.48 3.07 -7.24
N PRO A 326 2.02 3.28 -8.45
CA PRO A 326 3.06 2.45 -9.05
C PRO A 326 4.39 2.48 -8.29
N GLU A 327 4.61 3.43 -7.41
CA GLU A 327 5.72 3.45 -6.46
C GLU A 327 5.68 2.26 -5.48
N PHE A 328 4.50 1.69 -5.22
CA PHE A 328 4.36 0.44 -4.48
C PHE A 328 4.49 -0.74 -5.45
N ASN A 329 5.71 -1.16 -5.67
CA ASN A 329 6.03 -2.30 -6.50
C ASN A 329 7.15 -3.13 -5.87
N SER A 330 7.28 -4.37 -6.33
CA SER A 330 8.36 -5.27 -5.93
C SER A 330 8.59 -6.30 -7.04
N HIS A 331 9.77 -6.87 -7.08
CA HIS A 331 10.07 -7.99 -7.97
C HIS A 331 11.03 -8.99 -7.35
N SER A 332 10.88 -10.25 -7.72
CA SER A 332 11.81 -11.32 -7.37
C SER A 332 13.00 -11.33 -8.33
N GLN A 333 14.04 -12.06 -7.95
CA GLN A 333 15.07 -12.47 -8.90
C GLN A 333 14.54 -13.56 -9.86
N SER A 334 15.24 -13.77 -10.97
CA SER A 334 15.05 -14.94 -11.85
C SER A 334 15.73 -16.17 -11.24
N ILE A 335 15.21 -17.34 -11.55
CA ILE A 335 15.78 -18.65 -11.15
C ILE A 335 16.29 -19.35 -12.39
N VAL A 336 17.49 -19.90 -12.34
CA VAL A 336 18.03 -20.74 -13.40
C VAL A 336 17.47 -22.16 -13.25
N LEU A 337 16.82 -22.65 -14.28
CA LEU A 337 16.29 -24.02 -14.37
C LEU A 337 17.15 -24.80 -15.37
N LYS A 338 17.83 -25.86 -14.90
CA LYS A 338 18.58 -26.80 -15.74
C LYS A 338 17.73 -28.01 -16.00
N VAL A 339 17.61 -28.42 -17.29
CA VAL A 339 16.80 -29.54 -17.73
C VAL A 339 17.67 -30.52 -18.53
N GLU A 340 17.69 -31.79 -18.10
CA GLU A 340 18.39 -32.91 -18.71
C GLU A 340 17.46 -33.79 -19.54
#